data_8a394f610c4f905653a9487d69815024
#
_entry.id   8a394f610c4f905653a9487d69815024
#
_cell.length_a   1.000
_cell.length_b   1.000
_cell.length_c   1.000
_cell.angle_alpha   90.00
_cell.angle_beta   90.00
_cell.angle_gamma   90.00
#
_symmetry.space_group_name_H-M   'P 1'
#
loop_
_entity.id
_entity.type
_entity.pdbx_description
1 polymer ?
#
loop_
_entity_poly.entity_id
_entity_poly.type
_entity_poly.pdbx_seq_one_letter_code
_entity_poly.pdbx_strand_id
1 'polypeptide(L)'
;ERAGAWHTEYAMLKNILTPEEYASARESTLTAFYTPPEVSTAIYKVLEQMGFQEGNLLEPSCGIGNFIGMLPKSMENSKVYGVELDTISAGIAQQLYQKSSIAAQGFEEVNVPDSFFDGVIGNVPFGDFKVSDKRYDKYNFLIHDYFFAKSLDKLRPGGVMALVTSKGTMDKENSNVRKYIAQRAELLGAIRLPNDTFKGNAGTGCIRYSVSAKARQTYRH
;
A
#
# COMPACT_ATOMS: atom_id res chain seq x y z
N GLU A 1 11.28 -25.48 -10.80
CA GLU A 1 11.22 -26.09 -12.17
C GLU A 1 11.28 -25.07 -13.31
N ARG A 2 11.20 -23.76 -13.06
CA ARG A 2 11.48 -22.71 -14.06
C ARG A 2 12.91 -22.16 -13.98
N ALA A 3 13.76 -22.75 -13.17
CA ALA A 3 15.12 -22.28 -12.92
C ALA A 3 16.08 -22.40 -14.15
N GLY A 4 15.75 -23.23 -15.13
CA GLY A 4 16.65 -23.45 -16.27
C GLY A 4 16.84 -22.23 -17.18
N ALA A 5 15.82 -21.41 -17.37
CA ALA A 5 15.88 -20.23 -18.25
C ALA A 5 16.58 -19.00 -17.62
N TRP A 6 16.68 -18.93 -16.30
CA TRP A 6 17.20 -17.78 -15.53
C TRP A 6 18.39 -18.16 -14.64
N HIS A 7 19.06 -19.27 -14.93
CA HIS A 7 20.13 -19.80 -14.07
C HIS A 7 21.32 -18.85 -13.97
N THR A 8 21.66 -18.20 -15.06
CA THR A 8 22.80 -17.24 -15.12
C THR A 8 22.47 -15.99 -14.31
N GLU A 9 21.29 -15.41 -14.52
CA GLU A 9 20.81 -14.21 -13.81
C GLU A 9 20.65 -14.49 -12.32
N TYR A 10 20.16 -15.67 -11.96
CA TYR A 10 20.05 -16.11 -10.57
C TYR A 10 21.42 -16.19 -9.90
N ALA A 11 22.42 -16.79 -10.57
CA ALA A 11 23.78 -16.88 -10.05
C ALA A 11 24.42 -15.48 -9.92
N MET A 12 24.18 -14.58 -10.88
CA MET A 12 24.65 -13.20 -10.82
C MET A 12 24.04 -12.44 -9.65
N LEU A 13 22.72 -12.50 -9.46
CA LEU A 13 22.03 -11.86 -8.34
C LEU A 13 22.59 -12.34 -6.99
N LYS A 14 22.79 -13.65 -6.84
CA LYS A 14 23.34 -14.24 -5.62
C LYS A 14 24.78 -13.80 -5.33
N ASN A 15 25.53 -13.45 -6.35
CA ASN A 15 26.93 -12.97 -6.20
C ASN A 15 27.01 -11.45 -5.96
N ILE A 16 26.00 -10.68 -6.38
CA ILE A 16 25.99 -9.21 -6.26
C ILE A 16 25.38 -8.78 -4.94
N LEU A 17 24.34 -9.48 -4.47
CA LEU A 17 23.62 -9.14 -3.25
C LEU A 17 24.29 -9.72 -2.02
N THR A 18 24.24 -8.99 -0.90
CA THR A 18 24.57 -9.56 0.40
C THR A 18 23.56 -10.67 0.77
N PRO A 19 23.88 -11.56 1.71
CA PRO A 19 22.94 -12.58 2.18
C PRO A 19 21.61 -11.98 2.66
N GLU A 20 21.64 -10.83 3.34
CA GLU A 20 20.48 -10.11 3.86
C GLU A 20 19.64 -9.52 2.73
N GLU A 21 20.28 -8.86 1.76
CA GLU A 21 19.61 -8.33 0.57
C GLU A 21 18.98 -9.45 -0.27
N TYR A 22 19.69 -10.56 -0.43
CA TYR A 22 19.15 -11.72 -1.15
C TYR A 22 17.95 -12.33 -0.44
N ALA A 23 17.96 -12.44 0.90
CA ALA A 23 16.83 -12.91 1.67
C ALA A 23 15.62 -11.97 1.53
N SER A 24 15.84 -10.66 1.65
CA SER A 24 14.83 -9.62 1.47
C SER A 24 14.19 -9.67 0.08
N ALA A 25 15.02 -9.70 -0.98
CA ALA A 25 14.54 -9.81 -2.35
C ALA A 25 13.72 -11.09 -2.59
N ARG A 26 14.11 -12.21 -1.98
CA ARG A 26 13.39 -13.48 -2.09
C ARG A 26 12.03 -13.43 -1.40
N GLU A 27 11.94 -12.83 -0.23
CA GLU A 27 10.69 -12.66 0.50
C GLU A 27 9.74 -11.74 -0.24
N SER A 28 10.24 -10.64 -0.81
CA SER A 28 9.43 -9.67 -1.54
C SER A 28 8.81 -10.24 -2.82
N THR A 29 9.42 -11.25 -3.46
CA THR A 29 8.87 -11.87 -4.68
C THR A 29 7.48 -12.48 -4.48
N LEU A 30 7.13 -12.86 -3.26
CA LEU A 30 5.81 -13.43 -2.94
C LEU A 30 4.73 -12.35 -2.75
N THR A 31 5.11 -11.13 -2.45
CA THR A 31 4.22 -10.02 -2.09
C THR A 31 4.33 -8.82 -3.03
N ALA A 32 5.36 -8.76 -3.88
CA ALA A 32 5.60 -7.68 -4.84
C ALA A 32 4.61 -7.74 -6.02
N PHE A 33 3.46 -7.13 -5.85
CA PHE A 33 2.48 -6.95 -6.92
C PHE A 33 2.49 -5.51 -7.40
N TYR A 34 3.22 -5.25 -8.47
CA TYR A 34 3.28 -3.92 -9.06
C TYR A 34 1.92 -3.52 -9.63
N THR A 35 1.47 -2.34 -9.22
CA THR A 35 0.19 -1.80 -9.67
C THR A 35 0.34 -1.29 -11.11
N PRO A 36 -0.55 -1.72 -12.03
CA PRO A 36 -0.55 -1.18 -13.38
C PRO A 36 -0.76 0.33 -13.39
N PRO A 37 -0.11 1.07 -14.31
CA PRO A 37 -0.23 2.52 -14.42
C PRO A 37 -1.67 3.02 -14.55
N GLU A 38 -2.52 2.26 -15.21
CA GLU A 38 -3.93 2.60 -15.42
C GLU A 38 -4.69 2.67 -14.09
N VAL A 39 -4.39 1.75 -13.17
CA VAL A 39 -5.02 1.71 -11.84
C VAL A 39 -4.55 2.88 -10.99
N SER A 40 -3.24 3.14 -10.96
CA SER A 40 -2.67 4.29 -10.23
C SER A 40 -3.21 5.61 -10.77
N THR A 41 -3.27 5.78 -12.09
CA THR A 41 -3.85 6.95 -12.74
C THR A 41 -5.33 7.12 -12.39
N ALA A 42 -6.10 6.04 -12.39
CA ALA A 42 -7.52 6.08 -12.02
C ALA A 42 -7.71 6.53 -10.56
N ILE A 43 -6.88 6.04 -9.64
CA ILE A 43 -6.90 6.44 -8.24
C ILE A 43 -6.63 7.94 -8.10
N TYR A 44 -5.61 8.47 -8.75
CA TYR A 44 -5.31 9.90 -8.72
C TYR A 44 -6.44 10.74 -9.29
N LYS A 45 -7.05 10.33 -10.41
CA LYS A 45 -8.23 11.02 -10.97
C LYS A 45 -9.40 11.07 -9.98
N VAL A 46 -9.64 9.99 -9.24
CA VAL A 46 -10.68 9.97 -8.20
C VAL A 46 -10.34 10.96 -7.09
N LEU A 47 -9.09 11.02 -6.62
CA LEU A 47 -8.66 12.01 -5.62
C LEU A 47 -8.82 13.45 -6.11
N GLU A 48 -8.46 13.74 -7.36
CA GLU A 48 -8.67 15.06 -7.98
C GLU A 48 -10.15 15.44 -8.01
N GLN A 49 -11.02 14.50 -8.42
CA GLN A 49 -12.48 14.71 -8.46
C GLN A 49 -13.08 14.93 -7.06
N MET A 50 -12.46 14.37 -6.02
CA MET A 50 -12.81 14.62 -4.62
C MET A 50 -12.25 15.95 -4.08
N GLY A 51 -11.55 16.72 -4.90
CA GLY A 51 -10.97 18.01 -4.54
C GLY A 51 -9.63 17.94 -3.83
N PHE A 52 -8.95 16.79 -3.82
CA PHE A 52 -7.59 16.69 -3.30
C PHE A 52 -6.63 17.37 -4.27
N GLN A 53 -5.83 18.33 -3.77
CA GLN A 53 -4.85 19.08 -4.56
C GLN A 53 -3.44 18.84 -4.05
N GLU A 54 -3.19 19.07 -2.76
CA GLU A 54 -1.88 18.91 -2.15
C GLU A 54 -2.01 18.54 -0.66
N GLY A 55 -0.95 17.96 -0.11
CA GLY A 55 -0.90 17.62 1.32
C GLY A 55 0.16 16.57 1.61
N ASN A 56 0.10 16.04 2.83
CA ASN A 56 0.91 14.89 3.22
C ASN A 56 0.25 13.60 2.71
N LEU A 57 0.90 12.91 1.79
CA LEU A 57 0.44 11.64 1.23
C LEU A 57 1.24 10.49 1.85
N LEU A 58 0.55 9.43 2.26
CA LEU A 58 1.16 8.17 2.70
C LEU A 58 0.95 7.09 1.64
N GLU A 59 2.02 6.38 1.30
CA GLU A 59 2.02 5.11 0.60
C GLU A 59 2.61 4.03 1.51
N PRO A 60 1.78 3.20 2.17
CA PRO A 60 2.23 2.34 3.27
C PRO A 60 2.98 1.07 2.82
N SER A 61 3.06 0.82 1.52
CA SER A 61 3.81 -0.27 0.89
C SER A 61 4.21 0.16 -0.53
N CYS A 62 5.22 1.04 -0.61
CA CYS A 62 5.47 1.77 -1.85
C CYS A 62 6.24 0.97 -2.92
N GLY A 63 6.85 -0.15 -2.56
CA GLY A 63 7.71 -0.89 -3.48
C GLY A 63 8.82 0.02 -4.02
N ILE A 64 8.99 -0.01 -5.32
CA ILE A 64 9.93 0.90 -6.02
C ILE A 64 9.36 2.29 -6.28
N GLY A 65 8.18 2.63 -5.74
CA GLY A 65 7.56 3.95 -5.82
C GLY A 65 6.71 4.22 -7.08
N ASN A 66 6.04 3.21 -7.59
CA ASN A 66 5.23 3.38 -8.81
C ASN A 66 4.13 4.45 -8.68
N PHE A 67 3.44 4.50 -7.53
CA PHE A 67 2.47 5.57 -7.27
C PHE A 67 3.15 6.93 -7.18
N ILE A 68 4.30 7.02 -6.52
CA ILE A 68 5.06 8.26 -6.37
C ILE A 68 5.45 8.81 -7.75
N GLY A 69 5.94 7.93 -8.65
CA GLY A 69 6.33 8.32 -10.01
C GLY A 69 5.18 8.75 -10.91
N MET A 70 3.95 8.42 -10.53
CA MET A 70 2.73 8.76 -11.27
C MET A 70 1.95 9.90 -10.63
N LEU A 71 2.52 10.58 -9.62
CA LEU A 71 1.90 11.73 -8.98
C LEU A 71 1.54 12.80 -10.04
N PRO A 72 0.26 13.19 -10.17
CA PRO A 72 -0.15 14.14 -11.18
C PRO A 72 0.38 15.54 -10.85
N LYS A 73 0.52 16.38 -11.89
CA LYS A 73 1.01 17.74 -11.75
C LYS A 73 0.18 18.60 -10.78
N SER A 74 -1.11 18.34 -10.70
CA SER A 74 -2.02 18.98 -9.74
C SER A 74 -1.67 18.70 -8.28
N MET A 75 -0.88 17.66 -7.99
CA MET A 75 -0.46 17.23 -6.66
C MET A 75 1.06 17.33 -6.46
N GLU A 76 1.81 17.97 -7.37
CA GLU A 76 3.29 17.99 -7.37
C GLU A 76 3.92 18.62 -6.12
N ASN A 77 3.17 19.47 -5.41
CA ASN A 77 3.61 20.08 -4.15
C ASN A 77 3.32 19.22 -2.91
N SER A 78 2.70 18.06 -3.09
CA SER A 78 2.46 17.14 -1.98
C SER A 78 3.76 16.58 -1.43
N LYS A 79 3.80 16.40 -0.10
CA LYS A 79 4.89 15.66 0.57
C LYS A 79 4.51 14.19 0.63
N VAL A 80 5.26 13.36 -0.08
CA VAL A 80 4.98 11.92 -0.13
C VAL A 80 5.87 11.19 0.87
N TYR A 81 5.23 10.34 1.66
CA TYR A 81 5.85 9.46 2.64
C TYR A 81 5.60 8.02 2.20
N GLY A 82 6.66 7.33 1.81
CA GLY A 82 6.63 5.91 1.46
C GLY A 82 7.13 5.05 2.60
N VAL A 83 6.57 3.86 2.72
CA VAL A 83 7.07 2.80 3.60
C VAL A 83 7.26 1.56 2.76
N GLU A 84 8.41 0.91 2.88
CA GLU A 84 8.69 -0.34 2.17
C GLU A 84 9.56 -1.26 3.04
N LEU A 85 9.11 -2.49 3.19
CA LEU A 85 9.81 -3.50 3.98
C LEU A 85 11.07 -4.02 3.28
N ASP A 86 10.99 -4.25 1.96
CA ASP A 86 12.12 -4.70 1.16
C ASP A 86 13.12 -3.57 0.98
N THR A 87 14.31 -3.75 1.56
CA THR A 87 15.37 -2.74 1.57
C THR A 87 15.91 -2.41 0.18
N ILE A 88 15.86 -3.36 -0.77
CA ILE A 88 16.28 -3.12 -2.16
C ILE A 88 15.27 -2.23 -2.86
N SER A 89 13.99 -2.58 -2.79
CA SER A 89 12.90 -1.77 -3.37
C SER A 89 12.85 -0.37 -2.76
N ALA A 90 12.99 -0.27 -1.43
CA ALA A 90 13.07 1.00 -0.72
C ALA A 90 14.26 1.84 -1.19
N GLY A 91 15.45 1.23 -1.33
CA GLY A 91 16.65 1.88 -1.83
C GLY A 91 16.48 2.42 -3.25
N ILE A 92 15.86 1.66 -4.14
CA ILE A 92 15.50 2.11 -5.50
C ILE A 92 14.57 3.32 -5.44
N ALA A 93 13.50 3.24 -4.64
CA ALA A 93 12.54 4.32 -4.51
C ALA A 93 13.18 5.59 -3.92
N GLN A 94 14.06 5.47 -2.92
CA GLN A 94 14.81 6.58 -2.34
C GLN A 94 15.69 7.30 -3.38
N GLN A 95 16.33 6.56 -4.26
CA GLN A 95 17.16 7.14 -5.33
C GLN A 95 16.33 7.81 -6.42
N LEU A 96 15.21 7.21 -6.80
CA LEU A 96 14.34 7.75 -7.85
C LEU A 96 13.55 8.99 -7.38
N TYR A 97 13.11 9.01 -6.11
CA TYR A 97 12.18 10.02 -5.61
C TYR A 97 12.75 10.78 -4.41
N GLN A 98 13.87 11.46 -4.60
CA GLN A 98 14.64 12.16 -3.56
C GLN A 98 13.88 13.27 -2.82
N LYS A 99 12.76 13.75 -3.37
CA LYS A 99 11.86 14.70 -2.69
C LYS A 99 10.88 14.01 -1.74
N SER A 100 10.76 12.69 -1.81
CA SER A 100 9.87 11.89 -0.97
C SER A 100 10.62 11.35 0.25
N SER A 101 9.89 11.16 1.36
CA SER A 101 10.44 10.57 2.57
C SER A 101 10.11 9.08 2.58
N ILE A 102 11.08 8.21 2.27
CA ILE A 102 10.86 6.76 2.16
C ILE A 102 11.60 6.04 3.29
N ALA A 103 10.84 5.31 4.11
CA ALA A 103 11.33 4.50 5.21
C ALA A 103 11.47 3.03 4.77
N ALA A 104 12.70 2.51 4.88
CA ALA A 104 13.02 1.10 4.60
C ALA A 104 12.79 0.26 5.86
N GLN A 105 11.52 0.00 6.20
CA GLN A 105 11.11 -0.74 7.41
C GLN A 105 9.68 -1.26 7.27
N GLY A 106 9.27 -2.16 8.17
CA GLY A 106 7.89 -2.61 8.23
C GLY A 106 6.93 -1.49 8.63
N PHE A 107 5.70 -1.53 8.11
CA PHE A 107 4.70 -0.50 8.46
C PHE A 107 4.35 -0.53 9.96
N GLU A 108 4.48 -1.68 10.64
CA GLU A 108 4.32 -1.82 12.09
C GLU A 108 5.32 -1.00 12.90
N GLU A 109 6.52 -0.80 12.37
CA GLU A 109 7.60 -0.07 13.02
C GLU A 109 7.53 1.45 12.79
N VAL A 110 6.72 1.89 11.82
CA VAL A 110 6.61 3.30 11.47
C VAL A 110 5.93 4.09 12.58
N ASN A 111 6.69 5.02 13.16
CA ASN A 111 6.21 5.90 14.21
C ASN A 111 5.86 7.28 13.64
N VAL A 112 4.69 7.38 13.01
CA VAL A 112 4.11 8.66 12.58
C VAL A 112 2.87 8.97 13.41
N PRO A 113 2.58 10.26 13.67
CA PRO A 113 1.39 10.65 14.44
C PRO A 113 0.09 10.16 13.79
N ASP A 114 -0.93 9.93 14.62
CA ASP A 114 -2.29 9.76 14.11
C ASP A 114 -2.79 11.08 13.52
N SER A 115 -3.71 10.99 12.58
CA SER A 115 -4.33 12.15 11.95
C SER A 115 -3.32 13.13 11.30
N PHE A 116 -2.24 12.59 10.75
CA PHE A 116 -1.18 13.38 10.15
C PHE A 116 -1.33 13.53 8.63
N PHE A 117 -1.81 12.50 7.95
CA PHE A 117 -1.88 12.49 6.48
C PHE A 117 -3.19 13.07 5.96
N ASP A 118 -3.08 13.83 4.88
CA ASP A 118 -4.21 14.35 4.11
C ASP A 118 -4.78 13.29 3.17
N GLY A 119 -3.90 12.42 2.66
CA GLY A 119 -4.26 11.32 1.80
C GLY A 119 -3.44 10.05 2.08
N VAL A 120 -4.05 8.90 1.83
CA VAL A 120 -3.38 7.59 1.82
C VAL A 120 -3.70 6.90 0.51
N ILE A 121 -2.68 6.47 -0.21
CA ILE A 121 -2.81 5.79 -1.50
C ILE A 121 -1.91 4.56 -1.52
N GLY A 122 -2.19 3.60 -2.38
CA GLY A 122 -1.29 2.49 -2.60
C GLY A 122 -1.98 1.16 -2.85
N ASN A 123 -1.17 0.14 -3.02
CA ASN A 123 -1.58 -1.25 -3.13
C ASN A 123 -1.05 -1.99 -1.90
N VAL A 124 -1.93 -2.30 -0.95
CA VAL A 124 -1.50 -2.93 0.30
C VAL A 124 -1.11 -4.40 0.09
N PRO A 125 -0.15 -4.92 0.86
CA PRO A 125 0.18 -6.34 0.81
C PRO A 125 -1.03 -7.18 1.23
N PHE A 126 -1.11 -8.40 0.72
CA PHE A 126 -2.19 -9.33 1.05
C PHE A 126 -1.65 -10.75 1.20
N GLY A 127 -2.29 -11.49 2.09
CA GLY A 127 -1.94 -12.86 2.43
C GLY A 127 -2.72 -13.32 3.65
N ASP A 128 -2.59 -14.60 3.97
CA ASP A 128 -3.23 -15.23 5.12
C ASP A 128 -2.30 -15.23 6.35
N PHE A 129 -1.54 -14.16 6.51
CA PHE A 129 -0.67 -13.95 7.66
C PHE A 129 -0.94 -12.59 8.33
N LYS A 130 -0.38 -12.41 9.51
CA LYS A 130 -0.58 -11.24 10.37
C LYS A 130 0.75 -10.58 10.66
N VAL A 131 0.68 -9.30 10.97
CA VAL A 131 1.80 -8.51 11.46
C VAL A 131 1.55 -8.23 12.93
N SER A 132 2.59 -8.28 13.76
CA SER A 132 2.51 -7.95 15.19
C SER A 132 2.65 -6.45 15.37
N ASP A 133 1.58 -5.82 15.83
CA ASP A 133 1.55 -4.44 16.27
C ASP A 133 0.64 -4.35 17.50
N LYS A 134 1.24 -4.02 18.66
CA LYS A 134 0.57 -4.03 19.97
C LYS A 134 -0.79 -3.30 19.99
N ARG A 135 -0.92 -2.27 19.17
CA ARG A 135 -2.16 -1.48 19.08
C ARG A 135 -3.27 -2.24 18.36
N TYR A 136 -2.93 -3.08 17.39
CA TYR A 136 -3.87 -3.77 16.50
C TYR A 136 -4.00 -5.27 16.77
N ASP A 137 -3.10 -5.90 17.54
CA ASP A 137 -3.08 -7.33 17.84
C ASP A 137 -4.42 -7.86 18.38
N LYS A 138 -5.10 -7.06 19.20
CA LYS A 138 -6.42 -7.39 19.76
C LYS A 138 -7.52 -7.61 18.72
N TYR A 139 -7.36 -7.05 17.51
CA TYR A 139 -8.35 -7.20 16.43
C TYR A 139 -8.11 -8.42 15.58
N ASN A 140 -6.94 -9.03 15.68
CA ASN A 140 -6.55 -10.23 14.95
C ASN A 140 -6.66 -10.09 13.42
N PHE A 141 -6.30 -8.91 12.91
CA PHE A 141 -6.38 -8.58 11.48
C PHE A 141 -5.37 -9.38 10.66
N LEU A 142 -5.77 -9.80 9.46
CA LEU A 142 -4.84 -10.21 8.42
C LEU A 142 -4.08 -9.00 7.89
N ILE A 143 -2.93 -9.22 7.24
CA ILE A 143 -2.04 -8.14 6.81
C ILE A 143 -2.77 -7.03 6.04
N HIS A 144 -3.60 -7.36 5.06
CA HIS A 144 -4.33 -6.36 4.28
C HIS A 144 -5.32 -5.56 5.13
N ASP A 145 -5.99 -6.18 6.10
CA ASP A 145 -6.90 -5.50 7.03
C ASP A 145 -6.16 -4.60 8.02
N TYR A 146 -4.99 -5.05 8.48
CA TYR A 146 -4.09 -4.27 9.33
C TYR A 146 -3.63 -2.99 8.62
N PHE A 147 -3.17 -3.11 7.37
CA PHE A 147 -2.76 -1.94 6.59
C PHE A 147 -3.90 -0.93 6.42
N PHE A 148 -5.12 -1.41 6.19
CA PHE A 148 -6.31 -0.54 6.17
C PHE A 148 -6.54 0.17 7.48
N ALA A 149 -6.55 -0.57 8.58
CA ALA A 149 -6.85 -0.04 9.91
C ALA A 149 -5.81 1.00 10.34
N LYS A 150 -4.52 0.70 10.20
CA LYS A 150 -3.43 1.61 10.58
C LYS A 150 -3.40 2.84 9.68
N SER A 151 -3.55 2.67 8.36
CA SER A 151 -3.62 3.79 7.42
C SER A 151 -4.76 4.75 7.75
N LEU A 152 -5.92 4.21 8.12
CA LEU A 152 -7.08 5.01 8.50
C LEU A 152 -6.85 5.82 9.79
N ASP A 153 -6.17 5.23 10.79
CA ASP A 153 -5.81 5.96 12.01
C ASP A 153 -4.77 7.06 11.75
N LYS A 154 -3.92 6.89 10.72
CA LYS A 154 -2.95 7.93 10.31
C LYS A 154 -3.56 9.03 9.46
N LEU A 155 -4.73 8.81 8.88
CA LEU A 155 -5.45 9.76 8.07
C LEU A 155 -6.16 10.80 8.96
N ARG A 156 -6.00 12.10 8.64
CA ARG A 156 -6.67 13.16 9.40
C ARG A 156 -8.19 13.18 9.16
N PRO A 157 -8.98 13.76 10.06
CA PRO A 157 -10.39 14.01 9.80
C PRO A 157 -10.58 14.80 8.49
N GLY A 158 -11.47 14.32 7.63
CA GLY A 158 -11.69 14.87 6.29
C GLY A 158 -10.66 14.44 5.22
N GLY A 159 -9.59 13.74 5.61
CA GLY A 159 -8.63 13.16 4.67
C GLY A 159 -9.24 12.01 3.85
N VAL A 160 -8.63 11.70 2.71
CA VAL A 160 -9.12 10.70 1.75
C VAL A 160 -8.12 9.54 1.64
N MET A 161 -8.64 8.32 1.62
CA MET A 161 -7.85 7.10 1.43
C MET A 161 -8.34 6.34 0.21
N ALA A 162 -7.43 5.94 -0.69
CA ALA A 162 -7.73 5.10 -1.84
C ALA A 162 -6.69 3.98 -1.95
N LEU A 163 -7.10 2.76 -1.61
CA LEU A 163 -6.21 1.60 -1.55
C LEU A 163 -6.70 0.47 -2.46
N VAL A 164 -5.75 -0.19 -3.09
CA VAL A 164 -5.96 -1.49 -3.74
C VAL A 164 -5.78 -2.58 -2.69
N THR A 165 -6.74 -3.48 -2.59
CA THR A 165 -6.72 -4.58 -1.60
C THR A 165 -7.26 -5.89 -2.17
N SER A 166 -7.11 -6.97 -1.43
CA SER A 166 -7.68 -8.27 -1.78
C SER A 166 -9.19 -8.31 -1.55
N LYS A 167 -9.88 -9.29 -2.17
CA LYS A 167 -11.29 -9.58 -1.87
C LYS A 167 -11.54 -9.83 -0.39
N GLY A 168 -10.52 -10.29 0.36
CA GLY A 168 -10.65 -10.60 1.77
C GLY A 168 -11.09 -9.42 2.64
N THR A 169 -10.79 -8.18 2.28
CA THR A 169 -11.24 -7.01 3.03
C THR A 169 -12.74 -6.77 2.88
N MET A 170 -13.27 -6.93 1.66
CA MET A 170 -14.66 -6.56 1.35
C MET A 170 -15.64 -7.74 1.40
N ASP A 171 -15.22 -8.93 0.93
CA ASP A 171 -16.11 -10.07 0.67
C ASP A 171 -16.11 -11.13 1.77
N LYS A 172 -15.16 -11.11 2.73
CA LYS A 172 -15.11 -12.16 3.74
C LYS A 172 -16.32 -12.11 4.68
N GLU A 173 -16.74 -13.27 5.15
CA GLU A 173 -17.88 -13.42 6.07
C GLU A 173 -17.64 -12.64 7.38
N ASN A 174 -16.43 -12.72 7.94
CA ASN A 174 -16.07 -11.96 9.14
C ASN A 174 -16.09 -10.45 8.86
N SER A 175 -16.90 -9.71 9.58
CA SER A 175 -17.14 -8.27 9.40
C SER A 175 -16.26 -7.36 10.25
N ASN A 176 -15.32 -7.89 11.04
CA ASN A 176 -14.58 -7.10 12.04
C ASN A 176 -13.83 -5.90 11.44
N VAL A 177 -13.12 -6.10 10.34
CA VAL A 177 -12.41 -4.99 9.68
C VAL A 177 -13.40 -3.96 9.11
N ARG A 178 -14.50 -4.41 8.49
CA ARG A 178 -15.51 -3.50 7.95
C ARG A 178 -16.19 -2.67 9.04
N LYS A 179 -16.44 -3.27 10.20
CA LYS A 179 -16.94 -2.54 11.39
C LYS A 179 -15.92 -1.53 11.88
N TYR A 180 -14.64 -1.90 11.94
CA TYR A 180 -13.57 -0.99 12.32
C TYR A 180 -13.50 0.23 11.39
N ILE A 181 -13.56 0.00 10.08
CA ILE A 181 -13.54 1.05 9.06
C ILE A 181 -14.79 1.93 9.21
N ALA A 182 -15.99 1.34 9.28
CA ALA A 182 -17.26 2.05 9.35
C ALA A 182 -17.42 2.96 10.58
N GLN A 183 -16.73 2.65 11.68
CA GLN A 183 -16.69 3.51 12.86
C GLN A 183 -15.82 4.77 12.67
N ARG A 184 -14.89 4.76 11.73
CA ARG A 184 -13.84 5.78 11.55
C ARG A 184 -13.93 6.53 10.24
N ALA A 185 -14.50 5.93 9.23
CA ALA A 185 -14.58 6.49 7.89
C ALA A 185 -15.93 6.25 7.24
N GLU A 186 -16.21 7.07 6.27
CA GLU A 186 -17.29 6.88 5.30
C GLU A 186 -16.71 6.18 4.06
N LEU A 187 -17.36 5.11 3.62
CA LEU A 187 -17.01 4.43 2.38
C LEU A 187 -17.57 5.24 1.21
N LEU A 188 -16.68 5.83 0.42
CA LEU A 188 -17.07 6.63 -0.75
C LEU A 188 -17.33 5.77 -1.98
N GLY A 189 -16.65 4.64 -2.10
CA GLY A 189 -16.83 3.69 -3.18
C GLY A 189 -15.88 2.51 -3.11
N ALA A 190 -16.23 1.45 -3.82
CA ALA A 190 -15.39 0.29 -4.03
C ALA A 190 -15.56 -0.21 -5.47
N ILE A 191 -14.45 -0.42 -6.17
CA ILE A 191 -14.43 -0.88 -7.55
C ILE A 191 -13.75 -2.24 -7.59
N ARG A 192 -14.46 -3.23 -8.09
CA ARG A 192 -13.90 -4.56 -8.33
C ARG A 192 -13.07 -4.53 -9.61
N LEU A 193 -11.77 -4.78 -9.47
CA LEU A 193 -10.87 -4.82 -10.61
C LEU A 193 -11.02 -6.17 -11.37
N PRO A 194 -10.85 -6.17 -12.69
CA PRO A 194 -10.79 -7.39 -13.48
C PRO A 194 -9.75 -8.38 -12.95
N ASN A 195 -10.03 -9.68 -13.06
CA ASN A 195 -9.13 -10.73 -12.54
C ASN A 195 -7.76 -10.75 -13.22
N ASP A 196 -7.66 -10.15 -14.39
CA ASP A 196 -6.45 -10.07 -15.21
C ASP A 196 -5.67 -8.75 -15.04
N THR A 197 -6.16 -7.82 -14.25
CA THR A 197 -5.51 -6.52 -14.01
C THR A 197 -4.03 -6.65 -13.60
N PHE A 198 -3.66 -7.74 -12.95
CA PHE A 198 -2.30 -7.99 -12.45
C PHE A 198 -1.60 -9.19 -13.11
N LYS A 199 -2.10 -9.70 -14.24
CA LYS A 199 -1.55 -10.89 -14.92
C LYS A 199 -0.10 -10.77 -15.38
N GLY A 200 0.39 -9.55 -15.65
CA GLY A 200 1.78 -9.30 -16.03
C GLY A 200 2.80 -9.48 -14.90
N ASN A 201 2.35 -9.54 -13.65
CA ASN A 201 3.21 -9.45 -12.46
C ASN A 201 3.09 -10.65 -11.52
N ALA A 202 3.11 -11.87 -12.05
CA ALA A 202 2.98 -13.12 -11.29
C ALA A 202 1.55 -13.54 -10.91
N GLY A 203 0.97 -14.32 -11.76
CA GLY A 203 0.13 -15.44 -11.43
C GLY A 203 -1.22 -15.20 -10.76
N THR A 204 -2.18 -15.93 -11.28
CA THR A 204 -3.43 -16.39 -10.66
C THR A 204 -4.34 -15.35 -9.99
N GLY A 205 -5.38 -15.06 -10.67
CA GLY A 205 -6.71 -14.56 -10.34
C GLY A 205 -7.08 -14.22 -8.91
N CYS A 206 -6.41 -13.24 -8.28
CA CYS A 206 -6.94 -12.64 -7.08
C CYS A 206 -7.87 -11.49 -7.47
N ILE A 207 -9.13 -11.61 -7.12
CA ILE A 207 -10.08 -10.50 -7.16
C ILE A 207 -9.58 -9.41 -6.22
N ARG A 208 -9.44 -8.19 -6.72
CA ARG A 208 -9.00 -7.03 -5.96
C ARG A 208 -10.00 -5.91 -6.05
N TYR A 209 -10.00 -5.05 -5.04
CA TYR A 209 -10.84 -3.87 -4.98
C TYR A 209 -9.97 -2.63 -4.86
N SER A 210 -10.33 -1.58 -5.58
CA SER A 210 -9.96 -0.22 -5.23
C SER A 210 -11.03 0.33 -4.30
N VAL A 211 -10.66 0.71 -3.10
CA VAL A 211 -11.58 1.20 -2.07
C VAL A 211 -11.20 2.61 -1.70
N SER A 212 -12.17 3.53 -1.78
CA SER A 212 -12.02 4.91 -1.35
C SER A 212 -12.85 5.16 -0.10
N ALA A 213 -12.25 5.77 0.89
CA ALA A 213 -12.89 6.14 2.14
C ALA A 213 -12.44 7.53 2.60
N LYS A 214 -13.31 8.23 3.32
CA LYS A 214 -13.03 9.53 3.92
C LYS A 214 -13.14 9.42 5.43
N ALA A 215 -12.11 9.85 6.16
CA ALA A 215 -12.13 9.86 7.60
C ALA A 215 -13.25 10.76 8.13
N ARG A 216 -13.99 10.29 9.13
CA ARG A 216 -15.03 11.07 9.79
C ARG A 216 -14.44 12.21 10.58
N GLN A 217 -15.12 13.36 10.56
CA GLN A 217 -14.83 14.43 11.52
C GLN A 217 -15.30 13.96 12.89
N THR A 218 -14.35 13.80 13.81
CA THR A 218 -14.69 13.64 15.22
C THR A 218 -14.94 15.03 15.79
N TYR A 219 -16.22 15.41 15.95
CA TYR A 219 -16.54 16.52 16.84
C TYR A 219 -16.12 16.09 18.26
N ARG A 220 -15.07 16.70 18.80
CA ARG A 220 -14.82 16.64 20.25
C ARG A 220 -15.92 17.48 20.89
N HIS A 221 -16.88 16.81 21.55
CA HIS A 221 -17.76 17.46 22.53
C HIS A 221 -16.99 17.77 23.80
#